data_25c35ef939e301b562f2c2dfce1a395b
#
_entry.id   25c35ef939e301b562f2c2dfce1a395b
#
_cell.length_a   1.000
_cell.length_b   1.000
_cell.length_c   1.000
_cell.angle_alpha   90.00
_cell.angle_beta   90.00
_cell.angle_gamma   90.00
#
_symmetry.space_group_name_H-M   'P 1'
#
loop_
_entity.id
_entity.type
_entity.pdbx_description
1 polymer ?
#
loop_
_entity_poly.entity_id
_entity_poly.type
_entity_poly.pdbx_seq_one_letter_code
_entity_poly.pdbx_strand_id
1 'polypeptide(L)'
;MEAPAVHGTADVDETAALGPGTTVWHLAQIRENARLGNDCIVGRGAYVGPGVVIGNQVKLQNYALVYEPARLEDQVFIGPAAILTNDPFQRPAAHNHSREDHGPRPD
;
A
#
# COMPACT_ATOMS: atom_id res chain seq x y z
N MET A 1 16.42 4.08 -15.99
CA MET A 1 15.47 3.82 -14.90
C MET A 1 15.87 2.56 -14.19
N GLU A 2 15.82 2.60 -12.90
CA GLU A 2 16.21 1.45 -12.11
C GLU A 2 15.10 0.42 -12.05
N ALA A 3 15.48 -0.83 -12.16
CA ALA A 3 14.55 -1.92 -11.93
C ALA A 3 14.05 -1.86 -10.48
N PRO A 4 12.87 -2.43 -10.20
CA PRO A 4 12.42 -2.53 -8.82
C PRO A 4 13.39 -3.38 -8.00
N ALA A 5 13.55 -3.00 -6.73
CA ALA A 5 14.38 -3.75 -5.80
C ALA A 5 13.47 -4.51 -4.84
N VAL A 6 13.53 -5.84 -4.91
CA VAL A 6 12.69 -6.69 -4.06
C VAL A 6 13.61 -7.49 -3.14
N HIS A 7 13.47 -7.27 -1.84
CA HIS A 7 14.30 -7.99 -0.87
C HIS A 7 13.89 -9.45 -0.77
N GLY A 8 14.85 -10.32 -0.46
CA GLY A 8 14.70 -11.76 -0.64
C GLY A 8 13.57 -12.42 0.13
N THR A 9 13.15 -11.85 1.26
CA THR A 9 12.05 -12.42 2.04
C THR A 9 10.68 -11.85 1.67
N ALA A 10 10.63 -10.89 0.74
CA ALA A 10 9.36 -10.35 0.29
C ALA A 10 8.65 -11.36 -0.60
N ASP A 11 7.33 -11.39 -0.52
CA ASP A 11 6.50 -12.29 -1.29
C ASP A 11 5.72 -11.47 -2.31
N VAL A 12 6.24 -11.38 -3.52
CA VAL A 12 5.60 -10.61 -4.59
C VAL A 12 5.07 -11.57 -5.62
N ASP A 13 3.75 -11.53 -5.84
CA ASP A 13 3.15 -12.42 -6.82
C ASP A 13 3.65 -12.09 -8.22
N GLU A 14 3.82 -13.13 -9.04
CA GLU A 14 4.38 -12.93 -10.37
C GLU A 14 3.50 -12.06 -11.27
N THR A 15 2.20 -11.97 -10.98
CA THR A 15 1.30 -11.13 -11.75
C THR A 15 1.29 -9.68 -11.30
N ALA A 16 1.94 -9.36 -10.19
CA ALA A 16 2.00 -7.98 -9.72
C ALA A 16 2.95 -7.17 -10.60
N ALA A 17 2.60 -5.90 -10.81
CA ALA A 17 3.44 -5.00 -11.60
C ALA A 17 4.06 -3.95 -10.69
N LEU A 18 5.38 -3.84 -10.74
CA LEU A 18 6.12 -2.86 -9.94
C LEU A 18 6.81 -1.91 -10.90
N GLY A 19 6.61 -0.61 -10.72
CA GLY A 19 7.28 0.38 -11.54
C GLY A 19 8.75 0.51 -11.19
N PRO A 20 9.55 1.12 -12.08
CA PRO A 20 10.96 1.33 -11.82
C PRO A 20 11.20 2.15 -10.58
N GLY A 21 12.28 1.85 -9.88
CA GLY A 21 12.66 2.56 -8.66
C GLY A 21 11.87 2.18 -7.42
N THR A 22 10.89 1.31 -7.54
CA THR A 22 10.10 0.86 -6.39
C THR A 22 10.91 -0.14 -5.58
N THR A 23 10.87 0.00 -4.25
CA THR A 23 11.58 -0.88 -3.33
C THR A 23 10.57 -1.61 -2.46
N VAL A 24 10.71 -2.93 -2.39
CA VAL A 24 9.86 -3.77 -1.55
C VAL A 24 10.74 -4.39 -0.47
N TRP A 25 10.47 -4.06 0.78
CA TRP A 25 11.30 -4.47 1.90
C TRP A 25 10.94 -5.86 2.40
N HIS A 26 11.70 -6.33 3.37
CA HIS A 26 11.58 -7.69 3.88
C HIS A 26 10.18 -7.99 4.39
N LEU A 27 9.72 -9.21 4.18
CA LEU A 27 8.46 -9.74 4.70
C LEU A 27 7.22 -9.04 4.17
N ALA A 28 7.38 -8.11 3.24
CA ALA A 28 6.22 -7.49 2.59
C ALA A 28 5.55 -8.51 1.68
N GLN A 29 4.23 -8.38 1.52
CA GLN A 29 3.49 -9.26 0.61
C GLN A 29 2.70 -8.42 -0.37
N ILE A 30 2.90 -8.68 -1.66
CA ILE A 30 2.15 -8.02 -2.73
C ILE A 30 1.44 -9.09 -3.51
N ARG A 31 0.11 -8.99 -3.52
CA ARG A 31 -0.72 -10.03 -4.06
C ARG A 31 -0.93 -9.92 -5.57
N GLU A 32 -1.69 -10.86 -6.07
CA GLU A 32 -1.91 -10.99 -7.51
C GLU A 32 -2.57 -9.75 -8.10
N ASN A 33 -2.11 -9.38 -9.28
CA ASN A 33 -2.64 -8.29 -10.08
C ASN A 33 -2.55 -6.91 -9.42
N ALA A 34 -1.81 -6.78 -8.32
CA ALA A 34 -1.56 -5.47 -7.74
C ALA A 34 -0.66 -4.67 -8.68
N ARG A 35 -0.84 -3.36 -8.71
CA ARG A 35 -0.06 -2.49 -9.58
C ARG A 35 0.49 -1.33 -8.78
N LEU A 36 1.80 -1.22 -8.77
CA LEU A 36 2.49 -0.13 -8.09
C LEU A 36 3.22 0.70 -9.12
N GLY A 37 3.16 2.02 -8.97
CA GLY A 37 3.84 2.92 -9.88
C GLY A 37 5.33 3.01 -9.62
N ASN A 38 5.92 4.13 -10.00
CA ASN A 38 7.36 4.36 -9.91
C ASN A 38 7.75 4.85 -8.53
N ASP A 39 8.95 4.49 -8.10
CA ASP A 39 9.58 5.06 -6.91
C ASP A 39 8.76 4.91 -5.64
N CYS A 40 7.99 3.85 -5.55
CA CYS A 40 7.24 3.54 -4.33
C CYS A 40 8.15 2.86 -3.32
N ILE A 41 7.77 2.94 -2.05
CA ILE A 41 8.43 2.21 -0.98
C ILE A 41 7.38 1.39 -0.27
N VAL A 42 7.60 0.07 -0.22
CA VAL A 42 6.72 -0.84 0.49
C VAL A 42 7.51 -1.34 1.70
N GLY A 43 7.14 -0.89 2.87
CA GLY A 43 7.88 -1.14 4.10
C GLY A 43 7.83 -2.58 4.56
N ARG A 44 8.63 -2.88 5.57
CA ARG A 44 8.73 -4.23 6.12
C ARG A 44 7.34 -4.72 6.55
N GLY A 45 7.00 -5.91 6.12
CA GLY A 45 5.74 -6.56 6.53
C GLY A 45 4.48 -5.91 6.00
N ALA A 46 4.60 -4.92 5.12
CA ALA A 46 3.42 -4.28 4.54
C ALA A 46 2.69 -5.26 3.62
N TYR A 47 1.39 -5.06 3.48
CA TYR A 47 0.56 -5.93 2.67
C TYR A 47 -0.18 -5.13 1.62
N VAL A 48 -0.11 -5.58 0.37
CA VAL A 48 -0.85 -4.98 -0.75
C VAL A 48 -1.74 -6.07 -1.34
N GLY A 49 -3.04 -5.89 -1.22
CA GLY A 49 -4.00 -6.92 -1.60
C GLY A 49 -4.20 -7.07 -3.10
N PRO A 50 -4.96 -8.10 -3.49
CA PRO A 50 -5.17 -8.38 -4.91
C PRO A 50 -5.79 -7.20 -5.63
N GLY A 51 -5.26 -6.87 -6.80
CA GLY A 51 -5.83 -5.83 -7.65
C GLY A 51 -5.72 -4.41 -7.13
N VAL A 52 -5.05 -4.20 -6.01
CA VAL A 52 -4.85 -2.84 -5.49
C VAL A 52 -4.01 -2.03 -6.46
N VAL A 53 -4.39 -0.79 -6.68
CA VAL A 53 -3.67 0.10 -7.60
C VAL A 53 -3.05 1.23 -6.79
N ILE A 54 -1.75 1.38 -6.94
CA ILE A 54 -0.97 2.37 -6.19
C ILE A 54 -0.22 3.24 -7.19
N GLY A 55 -0.35 4.55 -7.03
CA GLY A 55 0.29 5.51 -7.92
C GLY A 55 1.79 5.60 -7.71
N ASN A 56 2.37 6.71 -8.12
CA ASN A 56 3.83 6.92 -8.06
C ASN A 56 4.23 7.53 -6.73
N GLN A 57 5.44 7.20 -6.27
CA GLN A 57 6.04 7.83 -5.10
C GLN A 57 5.19 7.66 -3.83
N VAL A 58 4.48 6.56 -3.74
CA VAL A 58 3.69 6.21 -2.57
C VAL A 58 4.61 5.54 -1.56
N LYS A 59 4.44 5.89 -0.29
CA LYS A 59 5.19 5.24 0.80
C LYS A 59 4.24 4.51 1.71
N LEU A 60 4.38 3.20 1.75
CA LEU A 60 3.69 2.36 2.72
C LEU A 60 4.67 2.04 3.82
N GLN A 61 4.43 2.56 5.00
CA GLN A 61 5.33 2.33 6.12
C GLN A 61 5.23 0.90 6.61
N ASN A 62 6.09 0.53 7.54
CA ASN A 62 6.16 -0.86 8.00
C ASN A 62 4.81 -1.34 8.49
N TYR A 63 4.43 -2.53 8.07
CA TYR A 63 3.19 -3.22 8.48
C TYR A 63 1.90 -2.49 8.10
N ALA A 64 1.96 -1.55 7.16
CA ALA A 64 0.73 -0.99 6.60
C ALA A 64 0.00 -2.07 5.81
N LEU A 65 -1.31 -2.14 5.93
CA LEU A 65 -2.12 -3.16 5.26
C LEU A 65 -3.12 -2.48 4.33
N VAL A 66 -2.96 -2.72 3.03
CA VAL A 66 -3.80 -2.09 2.00
C VAL A 66 -4.61 -3.16 1.32
N TYR A 67 -5.89 -3.19 1.61
CA TYR A 67 -6.80 -4.21 1.07
C TYR A 67 -7.56 -3.73 -0.15
N GLU A 68 -7.93 -4.67 -0.98
CA GLU A 68 -8.79 -4.37 -2.12
C GLU A 68 -10.13 -3.82 -1.63
N PRO A 69 -10.76 -2.90 -2.35
CA PRO A 69 -10.42 -2.38 -3.65
C PRO A 69 -9.70 -1.03 -3.58
N ALA A 70 -8.82 -0.86 -2.65
CA ALA A 70 -8.16 0.43 -2.41
C ALA A 70 -7.40 0.89 -3.65
N ARG A 71 -7.41 2.19 -3.87
CA ARG A 71 -6.60 2.84 -4.90
C ARG A 71 -5.95 4.04 -4.26
N LEU A 72 -4.63 4.11 -4.36
CA LEU A 72 -3.87 5.21 -3.79
C LEU A 72 -3.31 6.07 -4.91
N GLU A 73 -3.52 7.36 -4.79
CA GLU A 73 -2.98 8.30 -5.77
C GLU A 73 -1.51 8.56 -5.50
N ASP A 74 -0.89 9.33 -6.40
CA ASP A 74 0.53 9.62 -6.30
C ASP A 74 0.84 10.29 -4.97
N GLN A 75 2.00 9.97 -4.43
CA GLN A 75 2.59 10.64 -3.27
C GLN A 75 1.80 10.47 -1.96
N VAL A 76 0.92 9.47 -1.92
CA VAL A 76 0.20 9.16 -0.68
C VAL A 76 1.16 8.49 0.30
N PHE A 77 1.04 8.84 1.57
CA PHE A 77 1.82 8.28 2.66
C PHE A 77 0.89 7.53 3.60
N ILE A 78 1.16 6.25 3.81
CA ILE A 78 0.38 5.42 4.73
C ILE A 78 1.28 5.09 5.91
N GLY A 79 0.85 5.50 7.10
CA GLY A 79 1.66 5.36 8.31
C GLY A 79 1.85 3.92 8.76
N PRO A 80 2.76 3.71 9.73
CA PRO A 80 3.05 2.35 10.21
C PRO A 80 1.80 1.69 10.79
N ALA A 81 1.60 0.43 10.43
CA ALA A 81 0.51 -0.39 10.92
C ALA A 81 -0.89 0.15 10.61
N ALA A 82 -1.00 1.14 9.75
CA ALA A 82 -2.31 1.64 9.32
C ALA A 82 -3.00 0.60 8.43
N ILE A 83 -4.31 0.57 8.48
CA ILE A 83 -5.09 -0.40 7.73
C ILE A 83 -6.09 0.32 6.85
N LEU A 84 -6.02 0.04 5.54
CA LEU A 84 -7.01 0.50 4.58
C LEU A 84 -7.89 -0.68 4.24
N THR A 85 -9.16 -0.58 4.60
CA THR A 85 -10.09 -1.69 4.44
C THR A 85 -10.72 -1.70 3.06
N ASN A 86 -11.68 -2.59 2.86
CA ASN A 86 -12.35 -2.75 1.57
C ASN A 86 -13.39 -1.68 1.27
N ASP A 87 -13.41 -0.62 2.04
CA ASP A 87 -14.38 0.44 1.83
C ASP A 87 -13.97 1.28 0.63
N PRO A 88 -14.78 1.30 -0.45
CA PRO A 88 -14.41 2.09 -1.63
C PRO A 88 -14.46 3.59 -1.39
N PHE A 89 -15.02 4.02 -0.28
CA PHE A 89 -15.05 5.44 0.08
C PHE A 89 -14.01 5.79 1.10
N GLN A 90 -13.02 4.92 1.26
CA GLN A 90 -12.02 5.12 2.27
C GLN A 90 -11.18 6.35 2.01
N ARG A 91 -11.01 7.13 3.03
CA ARG A 91 -10.16 8.29 2.98
C ARG A 91 -8.77 7.92 3.44
N PRO A 92 -7.78 8.69 3.07
CA PRO A 92 -6.46 8.48 3.63
C PRO A 92 -6.64 8.45 5.13
N ALA A 93 -6.14 7.42 5.73
CA ALA A 93 -6.33 7.22 7.12
C ALA A 93 -5.80 8.40 7.84
N ALA A 94 -6.61 9.07 8.20
CA ALA A 94 -6.25 10.09 9.01
C ALA A 94 -6.29 9.56 10.39
N HIS A 95 -6.47 9.31 10.37
CA HIS A 95 -6.84 8.92 11.25
C HIS A 95 -7.12 7.82 11.69
N ASN A 96 -7.24 7.67 11.65
CA ASN A 96 -7.56 6.88 12.28
C ASN A 96 -7.92 6.51 13.00
N HIS A 97 -8.42 6.63 12.98
CA HIS A 97 -8.95 6.46 13.72
C HIS A 97 -9.69 6.23 14.07
N SER A 98 -10.07 6.48 14.10
CA SER A 98 -10.87 6.44 14.44
C SER A 98 -11.68 6.44 14.54
N ARG A 99 -12.19 6.66 14.40
CA ARG A 99 -12.91 6.94 14.54
C ARG A 99 -13.54 7.14 14.99
N GLU A 100 -13.65 7.62 14.90
CA GLU A 100 -14.08 8.19 15.18
C GLU A 100 -14.49 8.62 15.34
N ASP A 101 -14.55 9.06 15.21
CA ASP A 101 -14.81 9.77 15.25
C ASP A 101 -15.28 10.00 15.11
N HIS A 102 -15.66 10.18 14.90
CA HIS A 102 -16.09 10.52 14.70
C HIS A 102 -16.90 10.49 14.65
N GLY A 103 -17.25 10.68 14.53
CA GLY A 103 -17.96 10.69 14.43
C GLY A 103 -18.67 10.44 13.82
N PRO A 104 -19.20 10.60 13.68
CA PRO A 104 -19.80 10.18 13.05
C PRO A 104 -19.79 9.95 12.22
N ARG A 105 -19.57 9.57 12.05
CA ARG A 105 -19.27 9.42 11.54
C ARG A 105 -19.71 9.69 10.91
N PRO A 106 -19.78 10.14 10.52
CA PRO A 106 -19.83 10.40 9.88
C PRO A 106 -19.50 10.63 9.60
N ASP A 107 -19.21 10.53 9.54
CA ASP A 107 -18.49 10.71 9.51
C ASP A 107 -18.16 10.87 9.47
#